data_ab7477f233695cd00d96300cdc9ac0c2
#
_entry.id   ab7477f233695cd00d96300cdc9ac0c2
#
_cell.length_a   1.000
_cell.length_b   1.000
_cell.length_c   1.000
_cell.angle_alpha   90.00
_cell.angle_beta   90.00
_cell.angle_gamma   90.00
#
_symmetry.space_group_name_H-M   'P 1'
#
loop_
_entity.id
_entity.type
_entity.pdbx_description
1 polymer ?
#
loop_
_entity_poly.entity_id
_entity_poly.type
_entity_poly.pdbx_seq_one_letter_code
_entity_poly.pdbx_strand_id
1 'polypeptide(L)'
;MIRVYAPASADHLRRLADDRPLEIEVLTAASEDEEDEYDALLVAAEDAPVVITAELDDADAPIRPQDVRAFHLDADGSGDLAWYAPQELDQVLALLDT
;
A
#
# COMPACT_ATOMS: atom_id res chain seq x y z
N MET A 1 12.32 11.77 -3.19
CA MET A 1 11.29 10.75 -3.45
C MET A 1 10.00 11.09 -2.73
N ILE A 2 8.89 10.76 -3.33
CA ILE A 2 7.57 11.05 -2.76
C ILE A 2 7.01 9.76 -2.21
N ARG A 3 6.62 9.77 -0.92
CA ARG A 3 5.92 8.64 -0.32
C ARG A 3 4.44 8.72 -0.66
N VAL A 4 3.89 7.63 -1.19
CA VAL A 4 2.49 7.55 -1.59
C VAL A 4 1.81 6.38 -0.88
N TYR A 5 0.49 6.49 -0.72
CA TYR A 5 -0.36 5.47 -0.09
C TYR A 5 -1.44 5.10 -1.10
N ALA A 6 -1.43 3.87 -1.56
CA ALA A 6 -2.32 3.41 -2.61
C ALA A 6 -3.36 2.44 -2.04
N PRO A 7 -4.65 2.83 -2.02
CA PRO A 7 -5.72 1.88 -1.70
C PRO A 7 -5.74 0.81 -2.79
N ALA A 8 -5.62 -0.44 -2.40
CA ALA A 8 -5.41 -1.53 -3.35
C ALA A 8 -6.27 -2.74 -3.04
N SER A 9 -6.25 -3.71 -3.95
CA SER A 9 -6.94 -4.98 -3.83
C SER A 9 -5.98 -6.14 -4.07
N ALA A 10 -6.46 -7.36 -3.86
CA ALA A 10 -5.69 -8.56 -4.14
C ALA A 10 -5.19 -8.60 -5.59
N ASP A 11 -6.02 -8.14 -6.55
CA ASP A 11 -5.63 -8.13 -7.96
C ASP A 11 -4.43 -7.22 -8.21
N HIS A 12 -4.37 -6.08 -7.53
CA HIS A 12 -3.19 -5.20 -7.61
C HIS A 12 -1.94 -5.90 -7.10
N LEU A 13 -2.06 -6.60 -5.98
CA LEU A 13 -0.91 -7.31 -5.41
C LEU A 13 -0.47 -8.48 -6.30
N ARG A 14 -1.40 -9.16 -6.97
CA ARG A 14 -1.05 -10.21 -7.93
C ARG A 14 -0.25 -9.66 -9.10
N ARG A 15 -0.59 -8.45 -9.57
CA ARG A 15 0.20 -7.78 -10.61
C ARG A 15 1.62 -7.50 -10.15
N LEU A 16 1.79 -7.02 -8.92
CA LEU A 16 3.12 -6.82 -8.35
C LEU A 16 3.89 -8.13 -8.23
N ALA A 17 3.21 -9.21 -7.85
CA ALA A 17 3.84 -10.53 -7.76
C ALA A 17 4.32 -11.03 -9.13
N ASP A 18 3.65 -10.62 -10.21
CA ASP A 18 4.02 -10.92 -11.59
C ASP A 18 5.04 -9.93 -12.17
N ASP A 19 5.62 -9.09 -11.32
CA ASP A 19 6.59 -8.06 -11.70
C ASP A 19 6.02 -7.04 -12.69
N ARG A 20 4.74 -6.69 -12.52
CA ARG A 20 4.05 -5.72 -13.38
C ARG A 20 3.82 -4.42 -12.63
N PRO A 21 4.02 -3.26 -13.28
CA PRO A 21 3.76 -1.98 -12.64
C PRO A 21 2.27 -1.75 -12.44
N LEU A 22 1.92 -0.96 -11.42
CA LEU A 22 0.55 -0.56 -11.13
C LEU A 22 0.32 0.88 -11.53
N GLU A 23 -0.71 1.11 -12.32
CA GLU A 23 -1.27 2.45 -12.56
C GLU A 23 -2.49 2.58 -11.66
N ILE A 24 -2.31 3.21 -10.51
CA ILE A 24 -3.30 3.25 -9.44
C ILE A 24 -3.33 4.64 -8.83
N GLU A 25 -4.50 5.07 -8.38
CA GLU A 25 -4.61 6.34 -7.66
C GLU A 25 -3.91 6.24 -6.32
N VAL A 26 -3.20 7.29 -5.97
CA VAL A 26 -2.45 7.35 -4.72
C VAL A 26 -2.82 8.59 -3.92
N LEU A 27 -2.63 8.51 -2.61
CA LEU A 27 -2.74 9.62 -1.69
C LEU A 27 -1.36 10.00 -1.19
N THR A 28 -1.16 11.28 -0.95
CA THR A 28 0.07 11.76 -0.31
C THR A 28 -0.31 12.42 1.02
N ALA A 29 0.62 12.38 1.99
CA ALA A 29 0.42 13.07 3.25
C ALA A 29 0.55 14.58 3.07
N ALA A 30 -0.08 15.36 3.96
CA ALA A 30 0.00 16.81 3.92
C ALA A 30 1.40 17.32 4.21
N SER A 31 2.21 16.55 4.96
CA SER A 31 3.60 16.85 5.28
C SER A 31 4.35 15.57 5.57
N GLU A 32 5.64 15.68 5.90
CA GLU A 32 6.46 14.54 6.31
C GLU A 32 6.31 14.20 7.80
N ASP A 33 5.47 14.92 8.52
CA ASP A 33 5.18 14.59 9.92
C ASP A 33 4.47 13.25 10.03
N GLU A 34 4.81 12.46 11.05
CA GLU A 34 4.25 11.13 11.26
C GLU A 34 2.72 11.16 11.38
N GLU A 35 2.14 12.19 12.01
CA GLU A 35 0.69 12.30 12.12
C GLU A 35 0.02 12.45 10.77
N ASP A 36 0.59 13.28 9.88
CA ASP A 36 0.05 13.50 8.55
C ASP A 36 0.21 12.24 7.69
N GLU A 37 1.31 11.53 7.83
CA GLU A 37 1.52 10.26 7.13
C GLU A 37 0.54 9.20 7.63
N TYR A 38 0.32 9.12 8.93
CA TYR A 38 -0.63 8.18 9.51
C TYR A 38 -2.06 8.49 9.07
N ASP A 39 -2.44 9.76 9.03
CA ASP A 39 -3.77 10.18 8.55
C ASP A 39 -3.97 9.79 7.08
N ALA A 40 -2.97 9.97 6.23
CA ALA A 40 -3.06 9.56 4.83
C ALA A 40 -3.24 8.05 4.70
N LEU A 41 -2.52 7.28 5.51
CA LEU A 41 -2.65 5.83 5.55
C LEU A 41 -4.07 5.40 5.96
N LEU A 42 -4.63 6.01 7.00
CA LEU A 42 -5.98 5.69 7.47
C LEU A 42 -7.04 6.04 6.43
N VAL A 43 -6.90 7.17 5.75
CA VAL A 43 -7.83 7.54 4.68
C VAL A 43 -7.75 6.54 3.53
N ALA A 44 -6.54 6.14 3.14
CA ALA A 44 -6.36 5.13 2.10
C ALA A 44 -6.98 3.79 2.49
N ALA A 45 -6.97 3.44 3.78
CA ALA A 45 -7.47 2.17 4.27
C ALA A 45 -9.01 2.12 4.40
N GLU A 46 -9.70 3.26 4.35
CA GLU A 46 -11.15 3.31 4.58
C GLU A 46 -11.95 2.44 3.61
N ASP A 47 -11.57 2.43 2.34
CA ASP A 47 -12.34 1.76 1.29
C ASP A 47 -11.57 0.63 0.61
N ALA A 48 -10.45 0.22 1.16
CA ALA A 48 -9.60 -0.78 0.51
C ALA A 48 -9.17 -1.87 1.47
N PRO A 49 -9.08 -3.13 1.01
CA PRO A 49 -8.63 -4.22 1.88
C PRO A 49 -7.15 -4.15 2.23
N VAL A 50 -6.35 -3.43 1.45
CA VAL A 50 -4.91 -3.30 1.68
C VAL A 50 -4.46 -1.93 1.19
N VAL A 51 -3.45 -1.38 1.85
CA VAL A 51 -2.79 -0.14 1.41
C VAL A 51 -1.34 -0.46 1.07
N ILE A 52 -0.92 -0.02 -0.11
CA ILE A 52 0.48 -0.12 -0.54
C ILE A 52 1.16 1.20 -0.23
N THR A 53 2.21 1.16 0.58
CA THR A 53 3.10 2.32 0.78
C THR A 53 4.29 2.18 -0.15
N ALA A 54 4.53 3.19 -0.96
CA ALA A 54 5.61 3.18 -1.94
C ALA A 54 6.33 4.52 -1.95
N GLU A 55 7.54 4.54 -2.48
CA GLU A 55 8.29 5.78 -2.71
C GLU A 55 8.57 5.90 -4.19
N LEU A 56 8.11 7.02 -4.77
CA LEU A 56 8.17 7.28 -6.21
C LEU A 56 8.90 8.58 -6.47
N ASP A 57 9.49 8.73 -7.66
CA ASP A 57 10.07 9.99 -8.10
C ASP A 57 8.99 11.03 -8.40
N ASP A 58 7.80 10.58 -8.81
CA ASP A 58 6.66 11.41 -9.17
C ASP A 58 5.40 10.71 -8.71
N ALA A 59 4.46 11.45 -8.11
CA ALA A 59 3.19 10.89 -7.63
C ALA A 59 2.35 10.27 -8.74
N ASP A 60 2.54 10.68 -9.98
CA ASP A 60 1.83 10.14 -11.15
C ASP A 60 2.53 8.93 -11.77
N ALA A 61 3.72 8.57 -11.29
CA ALA A 61 4.45 7.42 -11.82
C ALA A 61 3.79 6.11 -11.42
N PRO A 62 3.88 5.06 -12.24
CA PRO A 62 3.37 3.76 -11.83
C PRO A 62 4.20 3.19 -10.67
N ILE A 63 3.54 2.41 -9.82
CA ILE A 63 4.22 1.72 -8.71
C ILE A 63 4.79 0.41 -9.24
N ARG A 64 6.10 0.24 -9.09
CA ARG A 64 6.79 -1.00 -9.44
C ARG A 64 7.09 -1.80 -8.17
N PRO A 65 7.32 -3.11 -8.27
CA PRO A 65 7.63 -3.90 -7.07
C PRO A 65 8.79 -3.33 -6.25
N GLN A 66 9.84 -2.83 -6.90
CA GLN A 66 10.99 -2.26 -6.21
C GLN A 66 10.70 -0.94 -5.51
N ASP A 67 9.58 -0.27 -5.83
CA ASP A 67 9.20 1.00 -5.20
C ASP A 67 8.41 0.77 -3.91
N VAL A 68 7.90 -0.43 -3.69
CA VAL A 68 7.08 -0.75 -2.53
C VAL A 68 7.93 -0.76 -1.26
N ARG A 69 7.41 -0.13 -0.20
CA ARG A 69 8.07 -0.09 1.11
C ARG A 69 7.33 -0.87 2.17
N ALA A 70 6.01 -0.98 2.04
CA ALA A 70 5.20 -1.72 3.00
C ALA A 70 3.82 -2.01 2.46
N PHE A 71 3.17 -3.02 3.05
CA PHE A 71 1.75 -3.28 2.90
C PHE A 71 1.09 -3.13 4.27
N HIS A 72 -0.11 -2.54 4.31
CA HIS A 72 -0.88 -2.37 5.54
C HIS A 72 -2.27 -2.93 5.34
N LEU A 73 -2.71 -3.79 6.25
CA LEU A 73 -4.07 -4.30 6.21
C LEU A 73 -4.53 -4.70 7.62
N ASP A 74 -5.85 -4.73 7.79
CA ASP A 74 -6.47 -5.20 9.03
C ASP A 74 -6.66 -6.72 8.90
N ALA A 75 -5.69 -7.48 9.37
CA ALA A 75 -5.64 -8.92 9.17
C ALA A 75 -6.62 -9.70 10.05
N ASP A 76 -7.02 -9.12 11.18
CA ASP A 76 -7.83 -9.81 12.20
C ASP A 76 -9.19 -9.15 12.46
N GLY A 77 -9.52 -8.09 11.72
CA GLY A 77 -10.79 -7.40 11.90
C GLY A 77 -10.86 -6.49 13.11
N SER A 78 -9.73 -6.23 13.77
CA SER A 78 -9.70 -5.41 15.00
C SER A 78 -9.81 -3.91 14.74
N GLY A 79 -9.63 -3.47 13.49
CA GLY A 79 -9.53 -2.06 13.13
C GLY A 79 -8.11 -1.52 13.14
N ASP A 80 -7.14 -2.32 13.60
CA ASP A 80 -5.74 -1.94 13.60
C ASP A 80 -5.04 -2.47 12.35
N LEU A 81 -4.26 -1.61 11.71
CA LEU A 81 -3.52 -1.99 10.51
C LEU A 81 -2.21 -2.67 10.88
N ALA A 82 -2.03 -3.90 10.42
CA ALA A 82 -0.76 -4.61 10.55
C ALA A 82 0.18 -4.17 9.42
N TRP A 83 1.47 -4.14 9.72
CA TRP A 83 2.51 -3.78 8.76
C TRP A 83 3.20 -5.04 8.23
N TYR A 84 3.40 -5.09 6.92
CA TYR A 84 4.10 -6.19 6.25
C TYR A 84 5.18 -5.62 5.35
N ALA A 85 6.36 -6.24 5.35
CA ALA A 85 7.46 -5.84 4.48
C ALA A 85 7.16 -6.20 3.01
N PRO A 86 7.82 -5.55 2.05
CA PRO A 86 7.60 -5.87 0.63
C PRO A 86 7.84 -7.33 0.28
N GLN A 87 8.81 -7.99 0.90
CA GLN A 87 9.11 -9.40 0.66
C GLN A 87 8.05 -10.35 1.22
N GLU A 88 7.10 -9.84 2.01
CA GLU A 88 5.99 -10.62 2.54
C GLU A 88 4.74 -10.58 1.65
N LEU A 89 4.90 -10.18 0.40
CA LEU A 89 3.78 -10.06 -0.55
C LEU A 89 2.95 -11.34 -0.64
N ASP A 90 3.58 -12.51 -0.70
CA ASP A 90 2.86 -13.80 -0.78
C ASP A 90 2.01 -14.04 0.47
N GLN A 91 2.51 -13.67 1.64
CA GLN A 91 1.76 -13.78 2.89
C GLN A 91 0.56 -12.85 2.91
N VAL A 92 0.73 -11.62 2.43
CA VAL A 92 -0.37 -10.66 2.34
C VAL A 92 -1.45 -11.16 1.38
N LEU A 93 -1.05 -11.71 0.23
CA LEU A 93 -1.99 -12.30 -0.72
C LEU A 93 -2.78 -13.44 -0.10
N ALA A 94 -2.12 -14.30 0.68
CA ALA A 94 -2.80 -15.40 1.36
C ALA A 94 -3.85 -14.89 2.36
N LEU A 95 -3.57 -13.80 3.06
CA LEU A 95 -4.50 -13.19 4.00
C LEU A 95 -5.70 -12.57 3.28
N LEU A 96 -5.50 -11.99 2.10
CA LEU A 96 -6.58 -11.37 1.33
C LEU A 96 -7.48 -12.40 0.65
N ASP A 97 -6.98 -13.59 0.40
CA ASP A 97 -7.73 -14.66 -0.29
C ASP A 97 -8.55 -15.54 0.68
N THR A 98 -8.53 -15.26 1.96
CA THR A 98 -9.33 -16.03 2.95
C THR A 98 -10.75 -15.51 3.12
#